data_f522a20b7d6bcdda361e24259a96fae1
#
_entry.id   f522a20b7d6bcdda361e24259a96fae1
#
_cell.length_a   1.000
_cell.length_b   1.000
_cell.length_c   1.000
_cell.angle_alpha   90.00
_cell.angle_beta   90.00
_cell.angle_gamma   90.00
#
_symmetry.space_group_name_H-M   'P 1'
#
loop_
_entity.id
_entity.type
_entity.pdbx_description
1 polymer ?
#
loop_
_entity_poly.entity_id
_entity_poly.type
_entity_poly.pdbx_seq_one_letter_code
_entity_poly.pdbx_strand_id
1 'polypeptide(L)'
;MRYLDTLYTAVSSLNSREEVKNFLRDLLTESERVMMGRRIIIAQRLLEEKSYLEIRQELGVGMDTIIRVHRWLEDDVHGYEKVVKKLEKIFESRQEKIDKAYLDPFSFEGLKKRYPLHFFLFNLFDDLKKKNKSK
;
A
#
# COMPACT_ATOMS: atom_id res chain seq x y z
N MET A 1 30.55 6.18 -2.29
CA MET A 1 29.96 5.35 -3.37
C MET A 1 29.68 3.92 -2.93
N ARG A 2 30.57 3.23 -2.25
CA ARG A 2 30.40 1.83 -1.82
C ARG A 2 29.08 1.53 -1.07
N TYR A 3 28.66 2.42 -0.17
CA TYR A 3 27.43 2.22 0.62
C TYR A 3 26.14 2.26 -0.19
N LEU A 4 26.04 3.15 -1.16
CA LEU A 4 24.86 3.26 -2.04
C LEU A 4 24.78 2.06 -2.99
N ASP A 5 25.93 1.64 -3.54
CA ASP A 5 26.00 0.45 -4.38
C ASP A 5 25.58 -0.81 -3.64
N THR A 6 26.03 -0.97 -2.39
CA THR A 6 25.58 -2.06 -1.50
C THR A 6 24.06 -2.05 -1.29
N LEU A 7 23.48 -0.86 -1.06
CA LEU A 7 22.02 -0.73 -0.88
C LEU A 7 21.28 -1.12 -2.17
N TYR A 8 21.72 -0.61 -3.32
CA TYR A 8 21.08 -0.89 -4.61
C TYR A 8 21.19 -2.38 -4.97
N THR A 9 22.34 -3.00 -4.73
CA THR A 9 22.54 -4.42 -4.94
C THR A 9 21.67 -5.25 -4.02
N ALA A 10 21.58 -4.92 -2.73
CA ALA A 10 20.73 -5.60 -1.79
C ALA A 10 19.25 -5.52 -2.19
N VAL A 11 18.74 -4.33 -2.53
CA VAL A 11 17.34 -4.16 -2.95
C VAL A 11 17.06 -4.90 -4.27
N SER A 12 17.99 -4.87 -5.22
CA SER A 12 17.80 -5.53 -6.53
C SER A 12 17.90 -7.06 -6.47
N SER A 13 18.46 -7.61 -5.40
CA SER A 13 18.53 -9.07 -5.18
C SER A 13 17.24 -9.68 -4.63
N LEU A 14 16.27 -8.85 -4.20
CA LEU A 14 15.01 -9.31 -3.63
C LEU A 14 14.02 -9.69 -4.73
N ASN A 15 13.45 -10.89 -4.62
CA ASN A 15 12.60 -11.47 -5.68
C ASN A 15 11.10 -11.48 -5.32
N SER A 16 10.76 -11.25 -4.06
CA SER A 16 9.37 -11.28 -3.61
C SER A 16 8.99 -10.04 -2.77
N ARG A 17 7.68 -9.74 -2.74
CA ARG A 17 7.16 -8.67 -1.88
C ARG A 17 7.44 -8.94 -0.40
N GLU A 18 7.42 -10.19 0.01
CA GLU A 18 7.68 -10.58 1.40
C GLU A 18 9.15 -10.36 1.78
N GLU A 19 10.09 -10.71 0.91
CA GLU A 19 11.52 -10.41 1.10
C GLU A 19 11.76 -8.90 1.21
N VAL A 20 11.19 -8.10 0.31
CA VAL A 20 11.28 -6.63 0.35
C VAL A 20 10.72 -6.09 1.68
N LYS A 21 9.55 -6.56 2.12
CA LYS A 21 8.92 -6.14 3.37
C LYS A 21 9.81 -6.44 4.58
N ASN A 22 10.34 -7.66 4.65
CA ASN A 22 11.21 -8.09 5.76
C ASN A 22 12.51 -7.32 5.77
N PHE A 23 13.16 -7.18 4.62
CA PHE A 23 14.39 -6.41 4.48
C PHE A 23 14.23 -4.95 4.89
N LEU A 24 13.19 -4.27 4.39
CA LEU A 24 12.92 -2.88 4.74
C LEU A 24 12.52 -2.70 6.20
N ARG A 25 11.85 -3.69 6.81
CA ARG A 25 11.53 -3.66 8.25
C ARG A 25 12.80 -3.71 9.10
N ASP A 26 13.75 -4.54 8.72
CA ASP A 26 14.99 -4.73 9.47
C ASP A 26 16.01 -3.60 9.22
N LEU A 27 15.97 -2.99 8.03
CA LEU A 27 16.86 -1.90 7.63
C LEU A 27 16.42 -0.53 8.15
N LEU A 28 15.10 -0.29 8.23
CA LEU A 28 14.50 1.03 8.48
C LEU A 28 13.55 0.99 9.68
N THR A 29 13.53 2.08 10.44
CA THR A 29 12.51 2.30 11.46
C THR A 29 11.11 2.39 10.83
N GLU A 30 10.06 2.21 11.63
CA GLU A 30 8.68 2.35 11.17
C GLU A 30 8.40 3.73 10.58
N SER A 31 8.88 4.78 11.26
CA SER A 31 8.72 6.17 10.79
C SER A 31 9.35 6.40 9.43
N GLU A 32 10.55 5.87 9.18
CA GLU A 32 11.24 5.99 7.90
C GLU A 32 10.48 5.26 6.78
N ARG A 33 9.97 4.07 7.04
CA ARG A 33 9.13 3.32 6.07
C ARG A 33 7.87 4.09 5.70
N VAL A 34 7.18 4.65 6.70
CA VAL A 34 5.99 5.49 6.48
C VAL A 34 6.34 6.73 5.67
N MET A 35 7.46 7.41 6.00
CA MET A 35 7.91 8.58 5.24
C MET A 35 8.24 8.24 3.78
N MET A 36 8.89 7.10 3.52
CA MET A 36 9.17 6.66 2.15
C MET A 36 7.89 6.36 1.38
N GLY A 37 6.95 5.65 1.99
CA GLY A 37 5.64 5.39 1.40
C GLY A 37 4.87 6.66 1.07
N ARG A 38 4.86 7.64 1.97
CA ARG A 38 4.23 8.96 1.74
C ARG A 38 4.83 9.69 0.54
N ARG A 39 6.16 9.66 0.37
CA ARG A 39 6.82 10.27 -0.79
C ARG A 39 6.38 9.66 -2.11
N ILE A 40 6.17 8.35 -2.16
CA ILE A 40 5.66 7.65 -3.34
C ILE A 40 4.22 8.10 -3.65
N ILE A 41 3.37 8.21 -2.64
CA ILE A 41 2.00 8.70 -2.81
C ILE A 41 1.98 10.17 -3.27
N ILE A 42 2.83 11.03 -2.71
CA ILE A 42 2.98 12.42 -3.15
C ILE A 42 3.37 12.46 -4.64
N ALA A 43 4.35 11.66 -5.05
CA ALA A 43 4.75 11.58 -6.46
C ALA A 43 3.59 11.14 -7.38
N GLN A 44 2.80 10.17 -6.96
CA GLN A 44 1.60 9.76 -7.68
C GLN A 44 0.60 10.90 -7.83
N ARG A 45 0.30 11.62 -6.74
CA ARG A 45 -0.64 12.76 -6.76
C ARG A 45 -0.17 13.92 -7.65
N LEU A 46 1.14 14.17 -7.67
CA LEU A 46 1.74 15.17 -8.57
C LEU A 46 1.63 14.76 -10.03
N LEU A 47 1.82 13.48 -10.35
CA LEU A 47 1.63 12.95 -11.71
C LEU A 47 0.15 12.93 -12.15
N GLU A 48 -0.79 12.90 -11.21
CA GLU A 48 -2.24 13.10 -11.40
C GLU A 48 -2.61 14.60 -11.52
N GLU A 49 -1.61 15.50 -11.59
CA GLU A 49 -1.78 16.96 -11.71
C GLU A 49 -2.52 17.61 -10.52
N LYS A 50 -2.57 16.95 -9.35
CA LYS A 50 -3.14 17.56 -8.14
C LYS A 50 -2.30 18.72 -7.64
N SER A 51 -2.97 19.77 -7.18
CA SER A 51 -2.32 20.93 -6.60
C SER A 51 -1.62 20.59 -5.26
N TYR A 52 -0.59 21.35 -4.91
CA TYR A 52 0.11 21.17 -3.63
C TYR A 52 -0.81 21.30 -2.42
N LEU A 53 -1.83 22.16 -2.52
CA LEU A 53 -2.78 22.37 -1.45
C LEU A 53 -3.66 21.14 -1.22
N GLU A 54 -4.16 20.51 -2.29
CA GLU A 54 -4.93 19.28 -2.22
C GLU A 54 -4.10 18.15 -1.64
N ILE A 55 -2.85 17.98 -2.11
CA ILE A 55 -1.93 16.95 -1.60
C ILE A 55 -1.65 17.16 -0.10
N ARG A 56 -1.43 18.41 0.31
CA ARG A 56 -1.21 18.75 1.71
C ARG A 56 -2.43 18.41 2.58
N GLN A 57 -3.63 18.72 2.11
CA GLN A 57 -4.88 18.42 2.82
C GLN A 57 -5.15 16.91 2.89
N GLU A 58 -4.95 16.20 1.79
CA GLU A 58 -5.19 14.75 1.70
C GLU A 58 -4.24 13.95 2.59
N LEU A 59 -2.95 14.28 2.58
CA LEU A 59 -1.90 13.46 3.18
C LEU A 59 -1.37 13.98 4.52
N GLY A 60 -1.76 15.18 4.94
CA GLY A 60 -1.27 15.81 6.16
C GLY A 60 0.25 16.02 6.18
N VAL A 61 0.85 16.35 5.03
CA VAL A 61 2.31 16.53 4.88
C VAL A 61 2.68 18.01 4.76
N GLY A 62 3.93 18.33 5.12
CA GLY A 62 4.47 19.67 4.96
C GLY A 62 4.71 20.04 3.48
N MET A 63 4.52 21.30 3.14
CA MET A 63 4.74 21.85 1.80
C MET A 63 6.15 21.56 1.27
N ASP A 64 7.16 21.67 2.13
CA ASP A 64 8.57 21.40 1.76
C ASP A 64 8.78 19.98 1.28
N THR A 65 8.04 19.02 1.85
CA THR A 65 8.12 17.62 1.42
C THR A 65 7.55 17.46 0.02
N ILE A 66 6.41 18.11 -0.28
CA ILE A 66 5.77 18.07 -1.61
C ILE A 66 6.70 18.70 -2.65
N ILE A 67 7.22 19.90 -2.37
CA ILE A 67 8.15 20.63 -3.27
C ILE A 67 9.39 19.79 -3.55
N ARG A 68 9.94 19.12 -2.54
CA ARG A 68 11.12 18.24 -2.70
C ARG A 68 10.83 17.05 -3.60
N VAL A 69 9.67 16.40 -3.43
CA VAL A 69 9.28 15.28 -4.29
C VAL A 69 9.03 15.77 -5.72
N HIS A 70 8.38 16.92 -5.89
CA HIS A 70 8.16 17.50 -7.22
C HIS A 70 9.48 17.77 -7.94
N ARG A 71 10.46 18.35 -7.27
CA ARG A 71 11.79 18.58 -7.83
C ARG A 71 12.48 17.27 -8.27
N TRP A 72 12.29 16.17 -7.52
CA TRP A 72 12.82 14.86 -7.93
C TRP A 72 12.05 14.24 -9.11
N LEU A 73 10.80 14.62 -9.33
CA LEU A 73 10.05 14.22 -10.52
C LEU A 73 10.52 14.96 -11.78
N GLU A 74 10.94 16.21 -11.62
CA GLU A 74 11.49 17.04 -12.71
C GLU A 74 12.96 16.69 -13.07
N ASP A 75 13.62 15.88 -12.26
CA ASP A 75 14.99 15.44 -12.49
C ASP A 75 15.05 14.41 -13.63
N ASP A 76 16.13 14.43 -14.45
CA ASP A 76 16.31 13.61 -15.65
C ASP A 76 16.29 12.09 -15.41
N VAL A 77 16.37 11.64 -14.16
CA VAL A 77 16.42 10.21 -13.80
C VAL A 77 15.07 9.48 -13.97
N HIS A 78 13.95 10.20 -13.91
CA HIS A 78 12.58 9.66 -14.05
C HIS A 78 12.27 8.38 -13.24
N GLY A 79 12.96 8.20 -12.10
CA GLY A 79 12.83 7.00 -11.26
C GLY A 79 11.43 6.83 -10.67
N TYR A 80 10.84 7.93 -10.16
CA TYR A 80 9.49 7.92 -9.59
C TYR A 80 8.42 7.62 -10.63
N GLU A 81 8.48 8.25 -11.79
CA GLU A 81 7.49 8.08 -12.86
C GLU A 81 7.36 6.62 -13.31
N LYS A 82 8.50 5.95 -13.52
CA LYS A 82 8.53 4.53 -13.91
C LYS A 82 7.93 3.62 -12.83
N VAL A 83 8.21 3.91 -11.57
CA VAL A 83 7.70 3.11 -10.45
C VAL A 83 6.21 3.36 -10.24
N VAL A 84 5.76 4.61 -10.27
CA VAL A 84 4.33 4.97 -10.09
C VAL A 84 3.47 4.33 -11.18
N LYS A 85 3.86 4.43 -12.45
CA LYS A 85 3.15 3.77 -13.57
C LYS A 85 3.06 2.24 -13.40
N LYS A 86 4.08 1.60 -12.81
CA LYS A 86 4.02 0.17 -12.49
C LYS A 86 3.08 -0.11 -11.32
N LEU A 87 3.08 0.74 -10.30
CA LEU A 87 2.21 0.59 -9.12
C LEU A 87 0.73 0.69 -9.51
N GLU A 88 0.35 1.64 -10.35
CA GLU A 88 -1.01 1.79 -10.86
C GLU A 88 -1.52 0.48 -11.48
N LYS A 89 -0.76 -0.08 -12.42
CA LYS A 89 -1.10 -1.37 -13.05
C LYS A 89 -1.23 -2.52 -12.03
N ILE A 90 -0.37 -2.55 -11.01
CA ILE A 90 -0.41 -3.57 -9.97
C ILE A 90 -1.66 -3.39 -9.10
N PHE A 91 -2.02 -2.15 -8.73
CA PHE A 91 -3.20 -1.88 -7.92
C PHE A 91 -4.49 -2.16 -8.70
N GLU A 92 -4.59 -1.75 -9.95
CA GLU A 92 -5.71 -2.08 -10.85
C GLU A 92 -5.91 -3.61 -10.94
N SER A 93 -4.83 -4.35 -11.23
CA SER A 93 -4.91 -5.80 -11.32
C SER A 93 -5.29 -6.49 -10.01
N ARG A 94 -4.92 -5.91 -8.86
CA ARG A 94 -5.34 -6.40 -7.54
C ARG A 94 -6.80 -6.10 -7.27
N GLN A 95 -7.24 -4.88 -7.60
CA GLN A 95 -8.64 -4.50 -7.45
C GLN A 95 -9.54 -5.39 -8.29
N GLU A 96 -9.20 -5.64 -9.55
CA GLU A 96 -9.94 -6.57 -10.41
C GLU A 96 -10.03 -7.99 -9.83
N LYS A 97 -8.94 -8.48 -9.20
CA LYS A 97 -8.96 -9.81 -8.56
C LYS A 97 -9.88 -9.83 -7.34
N ILE A 98 -9.87 -8.77 -6.54
CA ILE A 98 -10.76 -8.62 -5.39
C ILE A 98 -12.20 -8.55 -5.89
N ASP A 99 -12.51 -7.73 -6.88
CA ASP A 99 -13.84 -7.58 -7.43
C ASP A 99 -14.36 -8.89 -8.03
N LYS A 100 -13.51 -9.63 -8.76
CA LYS A 100 -13.84 -10.98 -9.27
C LYS A 100 -14.11 -11.98 -8.14
N ALA A 101 -13.32 -11.95 -7.07
CA ALA A 101 -13.54 -12.81 -5.91
C ALA A 101 -14.86 -12.48 -5.18
N TYR A 102 -15.25 -11.20 -5.13
CA TYR A 102 -16.54 -10.76 -4.59
C TYR A 102 -17.72 -11.15 -5.48
N LEU A 103 -17.51 -11.23 -6.80
CA LEU A 103 -18.54 -11.60 -7.78
C LEU A 103 -18.69 -13.12 -7.92
N ASP A 104 -17.73 -13.92 -7.46
CA ASP A 104 -17.81 -15.38 -7.49
C ASP A 104 -18.91 -15.87 -6.51
N PRO A 105 -20.00 -16.50 -7.02
CA PRO A 105 -21.12 -16.94 -6.19
C PRO A 105 -20.73 -18.03 -5.17
N PHE A 106 -19.60 -18.73 -5.39
CA PHE A 106 -19.08 -19.78 -4.52
C PHE A 106 -17.94 -19.30 -3.61
N SER A 107 -17.51 -18.02 -3.73
CA SER A 107 -16.55 -17.47 -2.78
C SER A 107 -17.19 -17.30 -1.41
N PHE A 108 -16.37 -17.36 -0.36
CA PHE A 108 -16.83 -17.12 1.02
C PHE A 108 -17.54 -15.76 1.17
N GLU A 109 -17.04 -14.73 0.48
CA GLU A 109 -17.64 -13.39 0.46
C GLU A 109 -18.95 -13.36 -0.35
N GLY A 110 -19.02 -14.08 -1.46
CA GLY A 110 -20.25 -14.24 -2.24
C GLY A 110 -21.34 -14.96 -1.44
N LEU A 111 -20.98 -16.00 -0.68
CA LEU A 111 -21.87 -16.73 0.22
C LEU A 111 -22.37 -15.84 1.37
N LYS A 112 -21.50 -15.04 1.98
CA LYS A 112 -21.84 -14.09 3.05
C LYS A 112 -22.85 -13.05 2.59
N LYS A 113 -22.71 -12.55 1.36
CA LYS A 113 -23.62 -11.57 0.75
C LYS A 113 -24.99 -12.21 0.41
N ARG A 114 -25.01 -13.47 -0.03
CA ARG A 114 -26.22 -14.19 -0.43
C ARG A 114 -27.01 -14.75 0.76
N TYR A 115 -26.31 -15.08 1.86
CA TYR A 115 -26.91 -15.65 3.07
C TYR A 115 -26.51 -14.89 4.35
N PRO A 116 -26.83 -13.60 4.46
CA PRO A 116 -26.38 -12.76 5.58
C PRO A 116 -26.86 -13.27 6.94
N LEU A 117 -28.05 -13.90 7.02
CA LEU A 117 -28.60 -14.45 8.26
C LEU A 117 -27.82 -15.66 8.77
N HIS A 118 -27.28 -16.49 7.88
CA HIS A 118 -26.49 -17.67 8.27
C HIS A 118 -25.15 -17.26 8.91
N PHE A 119 -24.51 -16.23 8.37
CA PHE A 119 -23.28 -15.68 8.91
C PHE A 119 -23.50 -14.82 10.16
N PHE A 120 -24.67 -14.19 10.31
CA PHE A 120 -25.03 -13.49 11.53
C PHE A 120 -25.10 -14.45 12.73
N LEU A 121 -25.70 -15.63 12.57
CA LEU A 121 -25.72 -16.68 13.59
C LEU A 121 -24.32 -17.21 13.92
N PHE A 122 -23.45 -17.39 12.93
CA PHE A 122 -22.07 -17.83 13.15
C PHE A 122 -21.27 -16.82 13.97
N ASN A 123 -21.37 -15.53 13.65
CA ASN A 123 -20.72 -14.45 14.40
C ASN A 123 -21.27 -14.34 15.83
N LEU A 124 -22.57 -14.54 16.01
CA LEU A 124 -23.22 -14.54 17.33
C LEU A 124 -22.72 -15.71 18.21
N PHE A 125 -22.51 -16.90 17.62
CA PHE A 125 -21.95 -18.05 18.34
C PHE A 125 -20.48 -17.85 18.72
N ASP A 126 -19.68 -17.21 17.85
CA ASP A 126 -18.27 -16.90 18.15
C ASP A 126 -18.12 -15.84 19.24
N ASP A 127 -18.98 -14.84 19.25
CA ASP A 127 -19.01 -13.82 20.30
C ASP A 127 -19.47 -14.38 21.66
N LEU A 128 -20.41 -15.31 21.68
CA LEU A 128 -20.83 -16.04 22.89
C LEU A 128 -19.73 -16.95 23.43
N LYS A 129 -18.96 -17.62 22.54
CA LYS A 129 -17.80 -18.44 22.93
C LYS A 129 -16.66 -17.60 23.52
N LYS A 130 -16.41 -16.40 22.99
CA LYS A 130 -15.40 -15.47 23.54
C LYS A 130 -15.77 -14.96 24.92
N LYS A 131 -17.05 -14.67 25.16
CA LYS A 131 -17.53 -14.24 26.49
C LYS A 131 -17.44 -15.34 27.55
N ASN A 132 -17.59 -16.62 27.18
CA ASN A 132 -17.48 -17.76 28.12
C ASN A 132 -16.04 -18.18 28.45
N LYS A 133 -15.03 -17.73 27.69
CA LYS A 133 -13.60 -17.97 28.00
C LYS A 133 -12.96 -16.88 28.88
N SER A 134 -13.70 -15.82 29.21
CA SER A 134 -13.23 -14.68 30.02
C SER A 134 -13.82 -14.67 31.44
N LYS A 135 -14.32 -15.83 31.93
CA LYS A 135 -14.69 -16.00 33.35
C LYS A 135 -13.85 -17.06 34.01
#